data_2a0c4a28098378a5f8df79ebdf31b67d
#
_entry.id   2a0c4a28098378a5f8df79ebdf31b67d
#
_cell.length_a   1.000
_cell.length_b   1.000
_cell.length_c   1.000
_cell.angle_alpha   90.00
_cell.angle_beta   90.00
_cell.angle_gamma   90.00
#
_symmetry.space_group_name_H-M   'P 1'
#
loop_
_entity.id
_entity.type
_entity.pdbx_description
1 polymer ?
#
loop_
_entity_poly.entity_id
_entity_poly.type
_entity_poly.pdbx_seq_one_letter_code
_entity_poly.pdbx_strand_id
1 'polypeptide(L)'
;MSDSTEQTEVVMYTDGACRGNPGPGGWGVLLEANGQERELSGADPATTNNRMEMMAVIEGLKALKRPCTVTVCSDSALIINAFTKGWIKNWQSKGWKKADKKPVENRALWEAMIEAMKPHDVIWKKVKGHSTDIRNNRVDELAVQASKTV
;
A
#
# COMPACT_ATOMS: atom_id res chain seq x y z
N MET A 1 24.49 -21.48 8.37
CA MET A 1 23.85 -21.12 8.84
C MET A 1 23.09 -20.41 8.37
N SER A 2 22.20 -20.57 8.71
CA SER A 2 21.38 -19.82 8.25
C SER A 2 21.85 -18.73 8.19
N ASP A 3 21.59 -18.38 7.43
CA ASP A 3 21.88 -17.30 7.17
C ASP A 3 21.26 -16.32 7.97
N SER A 4 21.85 -15.89 8.95
CA SER A 4 21.33 -14.85 9.81
C SER A 4 21.08 -13.56 9.02
N THR A 5 21.56 -13.48 7.79
CA THR A 5 21.30 -12.32 6.96
C THR A 5 20.06 -12.49 6.09
N GLU A 6 19.46 -13.67 6.08
CA GLU A 6 18.25 -13.85 5.31
C GLU A 6 17.11 -13.12 5.97
N GLN A 7 16.39 -12.36 5.18
CA GLN A 7 15.21 -11.67 5.65
C GLN A 7 13.99 -12.55 5.48
N THR A 8 13.02 -12.36 6.36
CA THR A 8 11.73 -13.03 6.24
C THR A 8 11.05 -12.55 4.96
N GLU A 9 10.52 -13.49 4.21
CA GLU A 9 9.75 -13.15 3.02
C GLU A 9 8.28 -13.01 3.37
N VAL A 10 7.70 -11.89 2.99
CA VAL A 10 6.30 -11.56 3.27
C VAL A 10 5.61 -11.23 1.96
N VAL A 11 4.40 -11.75 1.78
CA VAL A 11 3.54 -11.32 0.69
C VAL A 11 2.46 -10.46 1.31
N MET A 12 2.30 -9.23 0.80
CA MET A 12 1.35 -8.27 1.33
C MET A 12 0.32 -7.92 0.27
N TYR A 13 -0.94 -8.25 0.56
CA TYR A 13 -2.06 -7.89 -0.30
C TYR A 13 -2.70 -6.64 0.28
N THR A 14 -3.02 -5.67 -0.57
CA THR A 14 -3.56 -4.38 -0.13
C THR A 14 -4.73 -3.97 -1.01
N ASP A 15 -5.68 -3.24 -0.43
CA ASP A 15 -6.75 -2.63 -1.20
C ASP A 15 -7.31 -1.42 -0.44
N GLY A 16 -7.96 -0.54 -1.17
CA GLY A 16 -8.64 0.63 -0.64
C GLY A 16 -9.99 0.79 -1.27
N ALA A 17 -10.94 1.30 -0.51
CA ALA A 17 -12.30 1.55 -0.97
C ALA A 17 -12.78 2.90 -0.45
N CYS A 18 -13.60 3.58 -1.24
CA CYS A 18 -14.15 4.88 -0.84
C CYS A 18 -15.56 4.99 -1.37
N ARG A 19 -16.48 5.37 -0.48
CA ARG A 19 -17.89 5.56 -0.87
C ARG A 19 -18.10 7.03 -1.23
N GLY A 20 -18.17 7.29 -2.56
CA GLY A 20 -18.09 8.65 -3.05
C GLY A 20 -16.63 9.09 -2.98
N ASN A 21 -16.10 9.71 -3.92
CA ASN A 21 -14.67 10.03 -4.00
C ASN A 21 -14.50 11.53 -4.21
N PRO A 22 -14.41 12.35 -3.12
CA PRO A 22 -14.14 11.98 -1.73
C PRO A 22 -15.38 11.50 -0.95
N GLY A 23 -15.13 10.84 0.17
CA GLY A 23 -16.17 10.35 1.06
C GLY A 23 -15.61 9.38 2.09
N PRO A 24 -16.48 8.64 2.81
CA PRO A 24 -16.02 7.63 3.76
C PRO A 24 -15.25 6.53 3.05
N GLY A 25 -14.11 6.16 3.58
CA GLY A 25 -13.28 5.13 2.98
C GLY A 25 -12.68 4.17 3.98
N GLY A 26 -12.13 3.07 3.46
CA GLY A 26 -11.45 2.08 4.25
C GLY A 26 -10.30 1.44 3.48
N TRP A 27 -9.41 0.81 4.21
CA TRP A 27 -8.29 0.08 3.63
C TRP A 27 -8.18 -1.30 4.27
N GLY A 28 -7.63 -2.25 3.53
CA GLY A 28 -7.41 -3.60 4.01
C GLY A 28 -6.05 -4.11 3.62
N VAL A 29 -5.47 -4.93 4.49
CA VAL A 29 -4.17 -5.56 4.29
C VAL A 29 -4.24 -7.01 4.75
N LEU A 30 -3.63 -7.90 3.97
CA LEU A 30 -3.41 -9.28 4.39
C LEU A 30 -1.93 -9.57 4.25
N LEU A 31 -1.28 -9.92 5.36
CA LEU A 31 0.12 -10.26 5.39
C LEU A 31 0.25 -11.78 5.48
N GLU A 32 1.06 -12.37 4.62
CA GLU A 32 1.31 -13.80 4.65
C GLU A 32 2.80 -14.06 4.77
N ALA A 33 3.18 -14.84 5.75
CA ALA A 33 4.57 -15.23 5.96
C ALA A 33 4.63 -16.56 6.69
N ASN A 34 5.48 -17.46 6.22
CA ASN A 34 5.70 -18.78 6.87
C ASN A 34 4.40 -19.54 7.11
N GLY A 35 3.46 -19.47 6.16
CA GLY A 35 2.20 -20.19 6.26
C GLY A 35 1.18 -19.56 7.20
N GLN A 36 1.48 -18.39 7.76
CA GLN A 36 0.55 -17.68 8.64
C GLN A 36 0.06 -16.41 7.97
N GLU A 37 -1.19 -16.04 8.28
CA GLU A 37 -1.79 -14.82 7.73
C GLU A 37 -2.21 -13.89 8.86
N ARG A 38 -2.11 -12.59 8.58
CA ARG A 38 -2.58 -11.56 9.50
C ARG A 38 -3.31 -10.50 8.70
N GLU A 39 -4.48 -10.11 9.19
CA GLU A 39 -5.30 -9.09 8.53
C GLU A 39 -5.27 -7.79 9.32
N LEU A 40 -5.27 -6.68 8.58
CA LEU A 40 -5.36 -5.34 9.15
C LEU A 40 -6.36 -4.55 8.35
N SER A 41 -7.05 -3.62 9.00
CA SER A 41 -7.94 -2.71 8.29
C SER A 41 -8.09 -1.42 9.07
N GLY A 42 -8.55 -0.39 8.39
CA GLY A 42 -8.81 0.90 9.02
C GLY A 42 -9.71 1.73 8.13
N ALA A 43 -10.19 2.84 8.67
CA ALA A 43 -11.19 3.67 8.00
C ALA A 43 -10.91 5.15 8.22
N ASP A 44 -11.46 5.98 7.33
CA ASP A 44 -11.37 7.42 7.41
C ASP A 44 -12.72 7.98 6.95
N PRO A 45 -13.35 8.88 7.73
CA PRO A 45 -14.67 9.40 7.35
C PRO A 45 -14.67 10.33 6.13
N ALA A 46 -13.50 10.87 5.76
CA ALA A 46 -13.40 11.80 4.64
C ALA A 46 -12.08 11.61 3.92
N THR A 47 -12.08 10.84 2.85
CA THR A 47 -10.86 10.47 2.15
C THR A 47 -11.12 10.22 0.66
N THR A 48 -10.15 9.68 -0.04
CA THR A 48 -10.27 9.31 -1.45
C THR A 48 -9.79 7.88 -1.64
N ASN A 49 -10.13 7.30 -2.77
CA ASN A 49 -9.71 5.95 -3.10
C ASN A 49 -8.18 5.83 -3.12
N ASN A 50 -7.49 6.78 -3.77
CA ASN A 50 -6.02 6.76 -3.82
C ASN A 50 -5.40 6.82 -2.43
N ARG A 51 -5.95 7.65 -1.55
CA ARG A 51 -5.42 7.76 -0.18
C ARG A 51 -5.58 6.44 0.57
N MET A 52 -6.70 5.75 0.38
CA MET A 52 -6.94 4.46 1.05
C MET A 52 -6.01 3.38 0.52
N GLU A 53 -5.75 3.38 -0.79
CA GLU A 53 -4.77 2.46 -1.37
C GLU A 53 -3.39 2.69 -0.77
N MET A 54 -2.99 3.95 -0.61
CA MET A 54 -1.70 4.32 -0.02
C MET A 54 -1.63 3.95 1.45
N MET A 55 -2.72 4.20 2.20
CA MET A 55 -2.77 3.86 3.63
C MET A 55 -2.61 2.36 3.86
N ALA A 56 -3.20 1.54 2.99
CA ALA A 56 -3.04 0.09 3.11
C ALA A 56 -1.57 -0.31 3.05
N VAL A 57 -0.81 0.24 2.09
CA VAL A 57 0.60 -0.07 1.95
C VAL A 57 1.39 0.41 3.17
N ILE A 58 1.13 1.65 3.60
CA ILE A 58 1.84 2.24 4.75
C ILE A 58 1.61 1.42 6.02
N GLU A 59 0.36 1.14 6.33
CA GLU A 59 0.03 0.42 7.56
C GLU A 59 0.50 -1.02 7.53
N GLY A 60 0.45 -1.67 6.36
CA GLY A 60 0.98 -3.01 6.21
C GLY A 60 2.48 -3.08 6.47
N LEU A 61 3.24 -2.16 5.89
CA LEU A 61 4.68 -2.12 6.10
C LEU A 61 5.03 -1.79 7.55
N LYS A 62 4.30 -0.87 8.16
CA LYS A 62 4.54 -0.49 9.56
C LYS A 62 4.23 -1.63 10.54
N ALA A 63 3.39 -2.57 10.17
CA ALA A 63 3.07 -3.71 11.02
C ALA A 63 4.20 -4.72 11.13
N LEU A 64 5.16 -4.67 10.20
CA LEU A 64 6.31 -5.58 10.21
C LEU A 64 7.34 -5.09 11.24
N LYS A 65 7.71 -5.96 12.15
CA LYS A 65 8.55 -5.57 13.30
C LYS A 65 10.05 -5.71 13.05
N ARG A 66 10.44 -6.29 11.93
CA ARG A 66 11.84 -6.45 11.55
C ARG A 66 11.98 -6.28 10.04
N PRO A 67 13.21 -6.07 9.55
CA PRO A 67 13.42 -5.98 8.10
C PRO A 67 12.95 -7.25 7.40
N CYS A 68 12.21 -7.08 6.30
CA CYS A 68 11.65 -8.16 5.52
C CYS A 68 11.85 -7.90 4.03
N THR A 69 11.81 -8.98 3.25
CA THR A 69 11.61 -8.86 1.81
C THR A 69 10.10 -8.95 1.57
N VAL A 70 9.48 -7.88 1.11
CA VAL A 70 8.02 -7.76 1.01
C VAL A 70 7.59 -7.63 -0.44
N THR A 71 6.78 -8.59 -0.90
CA THR A 71 6.12 -8.46 -2.19
C THR A 71 4.78 -7.79 -1.95
N VAL A 72 4.63 -6.57 -2.42
CA VAL A 72 3.39 -5.79 -2.26
C VAL A 72 2.52 -6.01 -3.49
N CYS A 73 1.37 -6.65 -3.29
CA CYS A 73 0.40 -6.91 -4.34
C CYS A 73 -0.68 -5.83 -4.29
N SER A 74 -0.74 -5.00 -5.31
CA SER A 74 -1.67 -3.88 -5.38
C SER A 74 -2.26 -3.76 -6.77
N ASP A 75 -3.52 -3.34 -6.87
CA ASP A 75 -4.13 -3.04 -8.17
C ASP A 75 -3.95 -1.58 -8.56
N SER A 76 -3.30 -0.77 -7.72
CA SER A 76 -3.10 0.64 -7.99
C SER A 76 -1.94 0.87 -8.96
N ALA A 77 -2.25 1.21 -10.19
CA ALA A 77 -1.22 1.55 -11.18
C ALA A 77 -0.44 2.79 -10.75
N LEU A 78 -1.11 3.74 -10.10
CA LEU A 78 -0.46 4.96 -9.62
C LEU A 78 0.69 4.65 -8.66
N ILE A 79 0.42 3.83 -7.64
CA ILE A 79 1.44 3.50 -6.64
C ILE A 79 2.58 2.74 -7.28
N ILE A 80 2.27 1.69 -8.03
CA ILE A 80 3.29 0.85 -8.63
C ILE A 80 4.16 1.64 -9.59
N ASN A 81 3.56 2.44 -10.45
CA ASN A 81 4.31 3.23 -11.42
C ASN A 81 5.17 4.29 -10.75
N ALA A 82 4.69 4.89 -9.65
CA ALA A 82 5.47 5.90 -8.94
C ALA A 82 6.81 5.33 -8.45
N PHE A 83 6.81 4.09 -7.98
CA PHE A 83 8.02 3.47 -7.46
C PHE A 83 8.83 2.70 -8.51
N THR A 84 8.19 2.20 -9.56
CA THR A 84 8.91 1.39 -10.57
C THR A 84 9.35 2.18 -11.80
N LYS A 85 8.71 3.33 -12.06
CA LYS A 85 9.04 4.15 -13.22
C LYS A 85 9.82 5.42 -12.88
N GLY A 86 10.31 5.52 -11.65
CA GLY A 86 11.14 6.65 -11.24
C GLY A 86 10.40 7.95 -10.96
N TRP A 87 9.07 7.91 -10.83
CA TRP A 87 8.30 9.14 -10.57
C TRP A 87 8.67 9.77 -9.23
N ILE A 88 8.88 8.94 -8.21
CA ILE A 88 9.23 9.42 -6.87
C ILE A 88 10.53 10.23 -6.91
N LYS A 89 11.56 9.68 -7.54
CA LYS A 89 12.85 10.38 -7.64
C LYS A 89 12.73 11.68 -8.42
N ASN A 90 11.93 11.67 -9.48
CA ASN A 90 11.70 12.85 -10.28
C ASN A 90 10.97 13.94 -9.46
N TRP A 91 9.95 13.55 -8.71
CA TRP A 91 9.23 14.50 -7.85
C TRP A 91 10.16 15.07 -6.77
N GLN A 92 10.96 14.23 -6.14
CA GLN A 92 11.90 14.67 -5.10
C GLN A 92 12.89 15.68 -5.67
N SER A 93 13.40 15.45 -6.87
CA SER A 93 14.37 16.35 -7.48
C SER A 93 13.76 17.69 -7.90
N LYS A 94 12.44 17.73 -8.09
CA LYS A 94 11.73 18.93 -8.52
C LYS A 94 10.91 19.58 -7.40
N GLY A 95 11.19 19.23 -6.15
CA GLY A 95 10.49 19.80 -5.00
C GLY A 95 9.04 19.39 -4.90
N TRP A 96 8.73 18.14 -5.32
CA TRP A 96 7.39 17.56 -5.28
C TRP A 96 6.40 18.31 -6.16
N LYS A 97 6.85 18.66 -7.36
CA LYS A 97 5.99 19.28 -8.38
C LYS A 97 5.91 18.39 -9.60
N LYS A 98 4.73 18.38 -10.22
CA LYS A 98 4.50 17.67 -11.47
C LYS A 98 5.06 18.47 -12.65
N ALA A 99 5.02 17.87 -13.84
CA ALA A 99 5.51 18.53 -15.05
C ALA A 99 4.82 19.87 -15.32
N ASP A 100 3.54 20.02 -14.92
CA ASP A 100 2.78 21.27 -15.09
C ASP A 100 3.05 22.25 -13.95
N LYS A 101 4.02 21.97 -13.10
CA LYS A 101 4.44 22.78 -11.94
C LYS A 101 3.42 22.80 -10.81
N LYS A 102 2.35 22.02 -10.89
CA LYS A 102 1.40 21.88 -9.79
C LYS A 102 1.94 20.92 -8.75
N PRO A 103 1.59 21.10 -7.46
CA PRO A 103 2.07 20.18 -6.41
C PRO A 103 1.61 18.75 -6.66
N VAL A 104 2.47 17.80 -6.29
CA VAL A 104 2.09 16.38 -6.29
C VAL A 104 1.07 16.17 -5.18
N GLU A 105 -0.07 15.55 -5.52
CA GLU A 105 -1.09 15.27 -4.52
C GLU A 105 -0.63 14.22 -3.52
N ASN A 106 -1.11 14.32 -2.30
CA ASN A 106 -0.85 13.34 -1.23
C ASN A 106 0.64 13.19 -0.89
N ARG A 107 1.39 14.28 -0.99
CA ARG A 107 2.82 14.25 -0.70
C ARG A 107 3.14 13.61 0.65
N ALA A 108 2.37 13.96 1.70
CA ALA A 108 2.61 13.42 3.04
C ALA A 108 2.49 11.89 3.06
N LEU A 109 1.53 11.33 2.30
CA LEU A 109 1.37 9.89 2.21
C LEU A 109 2.50 9.25 1.41
N TRP A 110 2.96 9.90 0.33
CA TRP A 110 4.11 9.41 -0.42
C TRP A 110 5.35 9.37 0.47
N GLU A 111 5.57 10.42 1.25
CA GLU A 111 6.72 10.47 2.16
C GLU A 111 6.61 9.42 3.27
N ALA A 112 5.41 9.22 3.82
CA ALA A 112 5.18 8.17 4.82
C ALA A 112 5.44 6.78 4.25
N MET A 113 5.08 6.56 2.98
CA MET A 113 5.32 5.29 2.31
C MET A 113 6.81 5.05 2.14
N ILE A 114 7.56 6.06 1.70
CA ILE A 114 9.00 5.97 1.54
C ILE A 114 9.67 5.61 2.89
N GLU A 115 9.24 6.28 3.97
CA GLU A 115 9.78 5.97 5.30
C GLU A 115 9.47 4.56 5.73
N ALA A 116 8.24 4.10 5.51
CA ALA A 116 7.84 2.74 5.88
C ALA A 116 8.58 1.66 5.09
N MET A 117 9.04 2.00 3.88
CA MET A 117 9.78 1.08 3.03
C MET A 117 11.25 0.93 3.42
N LYS A 118 11.82 1.92 4.11
CA LYS A 118 13.27 1.96 4.35
C LYS A 118 13.86 0.69 4.99
N PRO A 119 13.23 0.08 5.99
CA PRO A 119 13.80 -1.12 6.60
C PRO A 119 13.70 -2.37 5.72
N HIS A 120 12.93 -2.32 4.64
CA HIS A 120 12.56 -3.51 3.89
C HIS A 120 13.07 -3.48 2.45
N ASP A 121 13.15 -4.68 1.85
CA ASP A 121 13.30 -4.80 0.41
C ASP A 121 11.91 -5.00 -0.16
N VAL A 122 11.42 -4.02 -0.91
CA VAL A 122 10.05 -4.04 -1.43
C VAL A 122 10.05 -4.41 -2.91
N ILE A 123 9.24 -5.41 -3.23
CA ILE A 123 9.01 -5.85 -4.61
C ILE A 123 7.56 -5.52 -4.94
N TRP A 124 7.33 -4.78 -6.02
CA TRP A 124 5.99 -4.38 -6.41
C TRP A 124 5.40 -5.36 -7.40
N LYS A 125 4.18 -5.83 -7.12
CA LYS A 125 3.47 -6.74 -8.02
C LYS A 125 2.10 -6.18 -8.31
N LYS A 126 1.84 -5.81 -9.57
CA LYS A 126 0.53 -5.35 -9.96
C LYS A 126 -0.41 -6.53 -10.07
N VAL A 127 -1.54 -6.44 -9.41
CA VAL A 127 -2.59 -7.46 -9.50
C VAL A 127 -3.83 -6.86 -10.14
N LYS A 128 -4.71 -7.73 -10.64
CA LYS A 128 -5.92 -7.28 -11.27
C LYS A 128 -6.99 -7.11 -10.21
N GLY A 129 -7.66 -5.98 -10.19
CA GLY A 129 -8.80 -5.79 -9.31
C GLY A 129 -9.91 -6.78 -9.66
N HIS A 130 -10.66 -7.23 -8.67
CA HIS A 130 -11.75 -8.19 -8.85
C HIS A 130 -11.30 -9.49 -9.51
N SER A 131 -10.12 -9.98 -9.12
CA SER A 131 -9.58 -11.21 -9.66
C SER A 131 -10.20 -12.42 -8.97
N THR A 132 -9.82 -13.62 -9.42
CA THR A 132 -10.23 -14.85 -8.74
C THR A 132 -9.36 -15.17 -7.53
N ASP A 133 -8.35 -14.38 -7.25
CA ASP A 133 -7.46 -14.61 -6.12
C ASP A 133 -8.20 -14.35 -4.83
N ILE A 134 -8.25 -15.35 -3.97
CA ILE A 134 -8.98 -15.28 -2.69
C ILE A 134 -8.43 -14.18 -1.80
N ARG A 135 -7.11 -13.99 -1.80
CA ARG A 135 -6.50 -12.98 -0.94
C ARG A 135 -6.78 -11.56 -1.41
N ASN A 136 -6.77 -11.35 -2.73
CA ASN A 136 -7.15 -10.05 -3.28
C ASN A 136 -8.61 -9.73 -2.95
N ASN A 137 -9.48 -10.73 -3.06
CA ASN A 137 -10.89 -10.56 -2.72
C ASN A 137 -11.06 -10.29 -1.22
N ARG A 138 -10.25 -10.91 -0.39
CA ARG A 138 -10.33 -10.70 1.06
C ARG A 138 -9.97 -9.28 1.46
N VAL A 139 -8.92 -8.70 0.88
CA VAL A 139 -8.56 -7.31 1.22
C VAL A 139 -9.58 -6.32 0.67
N ASP A 140 -10.23 -6.63 -0.44
CA ASP A 140 -11.35 -5.83 -0.92
C ASP A 140 -12.47 -5.83 0.10
N GLU A 141 -12.86 -7.00 0.62
CA GLU A 141 -13.88 -7.08 1.66
C GLU A 141 -13.49 -6.28 2.90
N LEU A 142 -12.24 -6.41 3.35
CA LEU A 142 -11.77 -5.68 4.52
C LEU A 142 -11.90 -4.17 4.32
N ALA A 143 -11.50 -3.68 3.14
CA ALA A 143 -11.56 -2.26 2.83
C ALA A 143 -13.01 -1.76 2.78
N VAL A 144 -13.90 -2.51 2.12
CA VAL A 144 -15.31 -2.12 2.00
C VAL A 144 -15.99 -2.13 3.36
N GLN A 145 -15.77 -3.17 4.15
CA GLN A 145 -16.37 -3.26 5.48
C GLN A 145 -15.88 -2.14 6.40
N ALA A 146 -14.58 -1.84 6.35
CA ALA A 146 -14.03 -0.74 7.13
C ALA A 146 -14.68 0.58 6.74
N SER A 147 -14.89 0.82 5.44
CA SER A 147 -15.52 2.06 4.96
C SER A 147 -16.92 2.26 5.52
N LYS A 148 -17.59 1.18 5.91
CA LYS A 148 -18.94 1.24 6.44
C LYS A 148 -18.99 1.58 7.94
N THR A 149 -17.84 1.62 8.60
CA THR A 149 -17.77 1.95 10.03
C THR A 149 -17.69 3.46 10.29
N VAL A 150 -17.53 4.26 9.27
CA VAL A 150 -17.39 5.71 9.39
C VAL A 150 -18.40 6.45 8.53
#